data_91c8dbe16c3fe4c54b9421a257514da3
#
_entry.id   91c8dbe16c3fe4c54b9421a257514da3
#
_cell.length_a   1.000
_cell.length_b   1.000
_cell.length_c   1.000
_cell.angle_alpha   90.00
_cell.angle_beta   90.00
_cell.angle_gamma   90.00
#
_symmetry.space_group_name_H-M   'P 1'
#
loop_
_entity.id
_entity.type
_entity.pdbx_description
1 polymer ?
#
loop_
_entity_poly.entity_id
_entity_poly.type
_entity_poly.pdbx_seq_one_letter_code
_entity_poly.pdbx_strand_id
1 'polypeptide(L)'
;MKRALLLTSILFTALSVWAVKLFPKWGDTFWCDSIPETMRQSYIAFGEQYLKKEWNCLPVSVFAEYKKTGNRTHYEVLMFEKRRQLAALVMAELMEGQRRFMPDIINGLMSMLEETWWGLPAHYKTEIPRTEDQNVDLFNAETAALVAYTRHILSDEIGRFSPLLLQRIDQEISRRILLPAIKTNYWWKTAGMNWNPWICSNWAACVLFCEHDETRKTEAIRQIRQACESFMAAYPADGGCDEGPHYWDRAAASLFETLYLLQNISLTSHLSPLTSKIRAMESYIYKMYIGNGYAVNFADAHGNRAMLNINIGYPFGLITGDETMRQYAVWVGQQEDVLHQAALLYNKSGNWPSLGRELIFLQHIQTFLHEKPQEPQLNEVWLPDLQIMTAREPFVAIKGGHNGESHNHNDVGSFIVYPDGKPLFIDPGVGEYTSKTFSRQRYDIWTMQSDYHNLPHINGYSQKDGKAFKARVVTHKPGLLTLDISGAYPAEAQIKHWLRTVRVKKGKQVEITEDFALQSYQAPNQLMLITPIKPELNKAGTITLGNHTLCYDFNQLTPEIEDITPLLDAVLQQMWGSHLYRIKMTLRSSNLKQSVRYTIR
;
A
#
# COMPACT_ATOMS: atom_id res chain seq x y z
N MET A 1 1.18 9.95 -52.03
CA MET A 1 1.62 8.61 -51.59
C MET A 1 3.01 8.58 -50.92
N LYS A 2 3.98 9.46 -51.20
CA LYS A 2 5.32 9.42 -50.57
C LYS A 2 5.42 10.02 -49.14
N ARG A 3 4.44 10.77 -48.65
CA ARG A 3 4.43 11.34 -47.28
C ARG A 3 3.76 10.45 -46.24
N ALA A 4 2.96 9.47 -46.65
CA ALA A 4 2.31 8.52 -45.73
C ALA A 4 3.26 7.35 -45.32
N LEU A 5 4.25 7.02 -46.14
CA LEU A 5 5.24 5.97 -45.84
C LEU A 5 6.34 6.42 -44.87
N LEU A 6 6.60 7.74 -44.73
CA LEU A 6 7.60 8.26 -43.80
C LEU A 6 7.10 8.33 -42.34
N LEU A 7 5.78 8.53 -42.14
CA LEU A 7 5.18 8.58 -40.82
C LEU A 7 4.98 7.18 -40.18
N THR A 8 4.80 6.15 -41.01
CA THR A 8 4.72 4.76 -40.54
C THR A 8 6.09 4.18 -40.15
N SER A 9 7.18 4.60 -40.77
CA SER A 9 8.53 4.13 -40.40
C SER A 9 9.05 4.78 -39.13
N ILE A 10 8.63 6.01 -38.78
CA ILE A 10 9.03 6.69 -37.54
C ILE A 10 8.28 6.12 -36.33
N LEU A 11 7.01 5.66 -36.50
CA LEU A 11 6.29 4.96 -35.42
C LEU A 11 6.85 3.57 -35.12
N PHE A 12 7.40 2.88 -36.12
CA PHE A 12 8.01 1.56 -35.92
C PHE A 12 9.41 1.60 -35.28
N THR A 13 10.15 2.68 -35.45
CA THR A 13 11.49 2.85 -34.82
C THR A 13 11.40 3.28 -33.36
N ALA A 14 10.31 3.92 -32.92
CA ALA A 14 10.09 4.25 -31.50
C ALA A 14 9.66 3.03 -30.66
N LEU A 15 9.11 1.98 -31.28
CA LEU A 15 8.71 0.73 -30.60
C LEU A 15 9.84 -0.32 -30.48
N SER A 16 10.96 -0.12 -31.18
CA SER A 16 12.07 -1.07 -31.19
C SER A 16 13.16 -0.81 -30.12
N VAL A 17 13.02 0.23 -29.30
CA VAL A 17 14.02 0.61 -28.29
C VAL A 17 13.84 -0.12 -26.94
N TRP A 18 12.73 -0.84 -26.74
CA TRP A 18 12.39 -1.45 -25.46
C TRP A 18 12.36 -2.99 -25.48
N ALA A 19 13.19 -3.63 -26.30
CA ALA A 19 13.47 -5.05 -26.10
C ALA A 19 14.38 -5.18 -24.87
N VAL A 20 13.81 -5.01 -23.67
CA VAL A 20 14.53 -5.18 -22.41
C VAL A 20 14.98 -6.64 -22.35
N LYS A 21 16.28 -6.84 -22.36
CA LYS A 21 16.89 -8.13 -22.00
C LYS A 21 16.37 -8.48 -20.60
N LEU A 22 15.52 -9.50 -20.47
CA LEU A 22 14.96 -9.91 -19.19
C LEU A 22 16.12 -10.24 -18.25
N PHE A 23 16.43 -9.35 -17.37
CA PHE A 23 17.39 -9.37 -16.27
C PHE A 23 18.78 -9.98 -16.60
N PRO A 24 19.87 -9.26 -16.29
CA PRO A 24 21.24 -9.79 -16.41
C PRO A 24 21.41 -11.05 -15.55
N LYS A 25 22.01 -12.09 -16.12
CA LYS A 25 22.30 -13.30 -15.36
C LYS A 25 23.56 -13.13 -14.53
N TRP A 26 23.82 -14.08 -13.64
CA TRP A 26 25.08 -14.19 -12.92
C TRP A 26 26.27 -14.21 -13.89
N GLY A 27 27.34 -13.47 -13.58
CA GLY A 27 28.52 -13.31 -14.43
C GLY A 27 28.38 -12.30 -15.57
N ASP A 28 27.21 -11.65 -15.75
CA ASP A 28 27.06 -10.51 -16.65
C ASP A 28 27.84 -9.30 -16.08
N THR A 29 28.57 -8.60 -16.95
CA THR A 29 29.37 -7.42 -16.53
C THR A 29 28.51 -6.29 -15.99
N PHE A 30 27.20 -6.28 -16.27
CA PHE A 30 26.24 -5.31 -15.72
C PHE A 30 26.38 -5.15 -14.20
N TRP A 31 26.57 -6.24 -13.47
CA TRP A 31 26.65 -6.22 -12.01
C TRP A 31 27.87 -5.45 -11.48
N CYS A 32 28.98 -5.48 -12.23
CA CYS A 32 30.21 -4.75 -11.90
C CYS A 32 30.22 -3.35 -12.51
N ASP A 33 29.77 -3.20 -13.76
CA ASP A 33 29.95 -1.98 -14.53
C ASP A 33 28.87 -0.95 -14.27
N SER A 34 27.63 -1.39 -13.96
CA SER A 34 26.47 -0.50 -13.83
C SER A 34 26.08 -0.19 -12.39
N ILE A 35 26.38 -1.07 -11.44
CA ILE A 35 26.00 -0.87 -10.03
C ILE A 35 27.12 -0.15 -9.27
N PRO A 36 26.85 0.97 -8.57
CA PRO A 36 27.86 1.65 -7.76
C PRO A 36 28.53 0.72 -6.75
N GLU A 37 29.84 0.87 -6.57
CA GLU A 37 30.62 0.03 -5.65
C GLU A 37 30.07 0.06 -4.22
N THR A 38 29.70 1.24 -3.71
CA THR A 38 29.10 1.40 -2.37
C THR A 38 27.82 0.58 -2.22
N MET A 39 26.98 0.58 -3.26
CA MET A 39 25.73 -0.17 -3.26
C MET A 39 26.00 -1.68 -3.35
N ARG A 40 26.96 -2.12 -4.20
CA ARG A 40 27.38 -3.52 -4.28
C ARG A 40 27.88 -4.03 -2.92
N GLN A 41 28.73 -3.26 -2.26
CA GLN A 41 29.25 -3.61 -0.93
C GLN A 41 28.15 -3.70 0.13
N SER A 42 27.13 -2.84 0.06
CA SER A 42 26.00 -2.93 0.99
C SER A 42 25.16 -4.20 0.81
N TYR A 43 24.93 -4.65 -0.44
CA TYR A 43 24.28 -5.94 -0.69
C TYR A 43 25.13 -7.12 -0.23
N ILE A 44 26.44 -7.09 -0.48
CA ILE A 44 27.37 -8.14 -0.03
C ILE A 44 27.34 -8.23 1.51
N ALA A 45 27.51 -7.08 2.20
CA ALA A 45 27.48 -7.02 3.66
C ALA A 45 26.14 -7.49 4.25
N PHE A 46 25.02 -7.22 3.56
CA PHE A 46 23.72 -7.72 3.99
C PHE A 46 23.61 -9.25 3.81
N GLY A 47 24.08 -9.79 2.69
CA GLY A 47 24.13 -11.24 2.47
C GLY A 47 25.06 -11.98 3.43
N GLU A 48 26.16 -11.36 3.86
CA GLU A 48 27.09 -11.93 4.83
C GLU A 48 26.45 -12.22 6.18
N GLN A 49 25.42 -11.47 6.59
CA GLN A 49 24.64 -11.72 7.81
C GLN A 49 23.91 -13.06 7.77
N TYR A 50 23.69 -13.60 6.57
CA TYR A 50 23.00 -14.86 6.31
C TYR A 50 23.92 -16.00 5.88
N LEU A 51 25.19 -15.71 5.63
CA LEU A 51 26.16 -16.73 5.21
C LEU A 51 26.36 -17.78 6.31
N LYS A 52 26.17 -19.06 5.97
CA LYS A 52 26.22 -20.20 6.89
C LYS A 52 25.20 -20.16 8.03
N LYS A 53 24.19 -19.30 7.93
CA LYS A 53 23.06 -19.30 8.88
C LYS A 53 22.14 -20.49 8.56
N GLU A 54 21.68 -21.18 9.60
CA GLU A 54 20.74 -22.27 9.45
C GLU A 54 19.42 -21.81 8.81
N TRP A 55 18.83 -22.71 8.02
CA TRP A 55 17.53 -22.47 7.39
C TRP A 55 16.42 -22.84 8.38
N ASN A 56 15.62 -21.87 8.77
CA ASN A 56 14.53 -22.06 9.73
C ASN A 56 13.57 -23.16 9.27
N CYS A 57 13.21 -24.04 10.18
CA CYS A 57 12.04 -24.89 10.04
C CYS A 57 10.76 -24.04 10.21
N LEU A 58 9.71 -24.38 9.48
CA LEU A 58 8.37 -23.82 9.66
C LEU A 58 7.50 -24.82 10.44
N PRO A 59 7.42 -24.74 11.79
CA PRO A 59 6.77 -25.77 12.60
C PRO A 59 5.27 -25.80 12.36
N VAL A 60 4.71 -26.98 12.16
CA VAL A 60 3.25 -27.15 11.98
C VAL A 60 2.46 -26.70 13.22
N SER A 61 3.05 -26.80 14.41
CA SER A 61 2.45 -26.30 15.66
C SER A 61 2.23 -24.80 15.61
N VAL A 62 3.19 -24.03 15.05
CA VAL A 62 3.09 -22.58 14.87
C VAL A 62 2.11 -22.23 13.73
N PHE A 63 2.08 -23.02 12.66
CA PHE A 63 1.05 -22.88 11.62
C PHE A 63 -0.36 -23.03 12.20
N ALA A 64 -0.56 -24.03 13.06
CA ALA A 64 -1.86 -24.32 13.69
C ALA A 64 -2.31 -23.28 14.72
N GLU A 65 -1.42 -22.42 15.23
CA GLU A 65 -1.76 -21.35 16.19
C GLU A 65 -2.84 -20.43 15.66
N TYR A 66 -2.80 -20.07 14.37
CA TYR A 66 -3.79 -19.18 13.77
C TYR A 66 -5.23 -19.69 13.95
N LYS A 67 -5.46 -20.99 13.76
CA LYS A 67 -6.80 -21.57 13.96
C LYS A 67 -7.25 -21.64 15.41
N LYS A 68 -6.30 -21.70 16.35
CA LYS A 68 -6.56 -21.81 17.79
C LYS A 68 -6.73 -20.45 18.47
N THR A 69 -5.88 -19.48 18.11
CA THR A 69 -5.75 -18.21 18.84
C THR A 69 -5.97 -16.98 17.97
N GLY A 70 -6.01 -17.13 16.63
CA GLY A 70 -6.02 -16.01 15.67
C GLY A 70 -4.64 -15.39 15.45
N ASN A 71 -3.58 -15.87 16.11
CA ASN A 71 -2.23 -15.35 15.93
C ASN A 71 -1.65 -15.85 14.60
N ARG A 72 -1.33 -14.92 13.70
CA ARG A 72 -0.65 -15.19 12.44
C ARG A 72 0.82 -14.75 12.43
N THR A 73 1.16 -13.76 13.25
CA THR A 73 2.44 -13.07 13.26
C THR A 73 3.61 -14.01 13.57
N HIS A 74 3.42 -14.95 14.49
CA HIS A 74 4.48 -15.90 14.85
C HIS A 74 4.96 -16.74 13.65
N TYR A 75 4.03 -17.26 12.85
CA TYR A 75 4.39 -18.00 11.63
C TYR A 75 4.98 -17.09 10.55
N GLU A 76 4.40 -15.90 10.38
CA GLU A 76 4.84 -14.92 9.37
C GLU A 76 6.30 -14.51 9.57
N VAL A 77 6.72 -14.23 10.79
CA VAL A 77 8.11 -13.88 11.11
C VAL A 77 9.08 -14.96 10.64
N LEU A 78 8.81 -16.22 10.93
CA LEU A 78 9.66 -17.34 10.52
C LEU A 78 9.69 -17.52 9.00
N MET A 79 8.53 -17.44 8.39
CA MET A 79 8.38 -17.61 6.95
C MET A 79 9.07 -16.47 6.18
N PHE A 80 8.84 -15.22 6.56
CA PHE A 80 9.41 -14.07 5.89
C PHE A 80 10.92 -13.96 6.07
N GLU A 81 11.44 -14.31 7.25
CA GLU A 81 12.88 -14.35 7.48
C GLU A 81 13.58 -15.33 6.53
N LYS A 82 13.01 -16.51 6.35
CA LYS A 82 13.55 -17.54 5.44
C LYS A 82 13.62 -17.05 3.98
N ARG A 83 12.60 -16.31 3.52
CA ARG A 83 12.56 -15.73 2.16
C ARG A 83 13.55 -14.58 2.03
N ARG A 84 13.67 -13.73 3.07
CA ARG A 84 14.65 -12.65 3.15
C ARG A 84 16.08 -13.19 3.08
N GLN A 85 16.36 -14.26 3.79
CA GLN A 85 17.66 -14.95 3.75
C GLN A 85 18.02 -15.35 2.31
N LEU A 86 17.11 -16.00 1.56
CA LEU A 86 17.37 -16.38 0.17
C LEU A 86 17.62 -15.15 -0.70
N ALA A 87 16.77 -14.13 -0.64
CA ALA A 87 16.91 -12.93 -1.46
C ALA A 87 18.22 -12.19 -1.17
N ALA A 88 18.61 -12.09 0.11
CA ALA A 88 19.86 -11.44 0.52
C ALA A 88 21.09 -12.18 -0.03
N LEU A 89 21.12 -13.50 0.10
CA LEU A 89 22.21 -14.33 -0.42
C LEU A 89 22.31 -14.26 -1.95
N VAL A 90 21.17 -14.27 -2.66
CA VAL A 90 21.12 -14.14 -4.11
C VAL A 90 21.67 -12.79 -4.56
N MET A 91 21.23 -11.69 -3.93
CA MET A 91 21.74 -10.36 -4.29
C MET A 91 23.23 -10.22 -4.00
N ALA A 92 23.71 -10.74 -2.87
CA ALA A 92 25.15 -10.73 -2.54
C ALA A 92 25.97 -11.51 -3.56
N GLU A 93 25.50 -12.68 -3.98
CA GLU A 93 26.18 -13.49 -5.00
C GLU A 93 26.24 -12.79 -6.36
N LEU A 94 25.17 -12.09 -6.77
CA LEU A 94 25.17 -11.31 -8.01
C LEU A 94 26.18 -10.16 -7.97
N MET A 95 26.30 -9.48 -6.81
CA MET A 95 27.20 -8.34 -6.63
C MET A 95 28.67 -8.76 -6.50
N GLU A 96 28.94 -9.91 -5.90
CA GLU A 96 30.31 -10.41 -5.69
C GLU A 96 30.81 -11.26 -6.87
N GLY A 97 29.97 -12.15 -7.41
CA GLY A 97 30.28 -13.00 -8.55
C GLY A 97 31.33 -14.09 -8.27
N GLN A 98 31.55 -14.50 -7.01
CA GLN A 98 32.61 -15.43 -6.63
C GLN A 98 32.14 -16.82 -6.17
N ARG A 99 30.85 -17.10 -6.27
CA ARG A 99 30.22 -18.36 -5.83
C ARG A 99 30.27 -18.61 -4.33
N ARG A 100 30.67 -17.63 -3.53
CA ARG A 100 30.82 -17.77 -2.09
C ARG A 100 29.50 -18.06 -1.38
N PHE A 101 28.40 -17.48 -1.88
CA PHE A 101 27.05 -17.63 -1.35
C PHE A 101 26.27 -18.81 -1.98
N MET A 102 26.77 -19.37 -3.08
CA MET A 102 26.07 -20.43 -3.82
C MET A 102 25.71 -21.66 -2.98
N PRO A 103 26.58 -22.20 -2.08
CA PRO A 103 26.21 -23.35 -1.26
C PRO A 103 24.97 -23.08 -0.38
N ASP A 104 24.89 -21.88 0.22
CA ASP A 104 23.74 -21.50 1.07
C ASP A 104 22.50 -21.25 0.23
N ILE A 105 22.63 -20.63 -0.97
CA ILE A 105 21.51 -20.46 -1.93
C ILE A 105 20.92 -21.83 -2.31
N ILE A 106 21.77 -22.80 -2.66
CA ILE A 106 21.33 -24.16 -3.01
C ILE A 106 20.58 -24.82 -1.84
N ASN A 107 21.12 -24.73 -0.62
CA ASN A 107 20.48 -25.25 0.57
C ASN A 107 19.13 -24.56 0.83
N GLY A 108 19.06 -23.24 0.64
CA GLY A 108 17.84 -22.46 0.79
C GLY A 108 16.77 -22.83 -0.23
N LEU A 109 17.14 -22.99 -1.49
CA LEU A 109 16.23 -23.46 -2.53
C LEU A 109 15.66 -24.84 -2.14
N MET A 110 16.52 -25.81 -1.79
CA MET A 110 16.05 -27.12 -1.36
C MET A 110 15.13 -27.04 -0.15
N SER A 111 15.51 -26.27 0.86
CA SER A 111 14.70 -26.09 2.07
C SER A 111 13.30 -25.49 1.78
N MET A 112 13.18 -24.60 0.76
CA MET A 112 11.88 -24.08 0.33
C MET A 112 11.09 -25.10 -0.51
N LEU A 113 11.74 -25.85 -1.38
CA LEU A 113 11.08 -26.87 -2.22
C LEU A 113 10.51 -28.02 -1.38
N GLU A 114 11.05 -28.26 -0.19
CA GLU A 114 10.57 -29.27 0.76
C GLU A 114 9.42 -28.79 1.64
N GLU A 115 9.10 -27.48 1.65
CA GLU A 115 7.94 -26.99 2.40
C GLU A 115 6.64 -27.54 1.81
N THR A 116 5.74 -27.99 2.69
CA THR A 116 4.42 -28.46 2.28
C THR A 116 3.58 -27.31 1.67
N TRP A 117 3.69 -26.11 2.25
CA TRP A 117 2.88 -24.94 1.90
C TRP A 117 3.73 -23.67 1.83
N TRP A 118 3.53 -22.85 0.78
CA TRP A 118 4.28 -21.60 0.56
C TRP A 118 3.54 -20.33 0.99
N GLY A 119 2.33 -20.46 1.51
CA GLY A 119 1.49 -19.36 1.96
C GLY A 119 1.34 -19.28 3.47
N LEU A 120 0.43 -18.41 3.92
CA LEU A 120 0.17 -18.15 5.33
C LEU A 120 -0.97 -18.99 5.87
N PRO A 121 -0.98 -19.31 7.19
CA PRO A 121 -2.06 -20.02 7.84
C PRO A 121 -3.41 -19.27 7.75
N ALA A 122 -3.38 -17.94 7.70
CA ALA A 122 -4.57 -17.12 7.54
C ALA A 122 -5.33 -17.36 6.20
N HIS A 123 -4.61 -17.81 5.18
CA HIS A 123 -5.16 -18.10 3.85
C HIS A 123 -5.43 -19.58 3.62
N TYR A 124 -5.30 -20.40 4.67
CA TYR A 124 -5.51 -21.84 4.59
C TYR A 124 -6.72 -22.28 5.41
N LYS A 125 -7.44 -23.31 4.94
CA LYS A 125 -8.73 -23.70 5.53
C LYS A 125 -8.60 -24.52 6.82
N THR A 126 -7.56 -25.34 6.93
CA THR A 126 -7.36 -26.28 8.04
C THR A 126 -6.12 -25.92 8.86
N GLU A 127 -5.95 -26.52 10.02
CA GLU A 127 -4.82 -26.32 10.93
C GLU A 127 -3.52 -26.98 10.47
N ILE A 128 -3.59 -27.87 9.47
CA ILE A 128 -2.42 -28.55 8.89
C ILE A 128 -2.49 -28.44 7.37
N PRO A 129 -1.45 -27.94 6.69
CA PRO A 129 -1.42 -27.88 5.24
C PRO A 129 -1.22 -29.28 4.63
N ARG A 130 -1.90 -29.57 3.52
CA ARG A 130 -1.78 -30.81 2.77
C ARG A 130 -1.13 -30.54 1.41
N THR A 131 -0.38 -31.51 0.91
CA THR A 131 0.33 -31.42 -0.38
C THR A 131 -0.60 -31.37 -1.58
N GLU A 132 -1.81 -31.94 -1.45
CA GLU A 132 -2.83 -32.00 -2.51
C GLU A 132 -3.59 -30.67 -2.66
N ASP A 133 -3.67 -29.89 -1.59
CA ASP A 133 -4.42 -28.63 -1.59
C ASP A 133 -3.60 -27.52 -2.23
N GLN A 134 -3.62 -27.42 -3.54
CA GLN A 134 -2.99 -26.33 -4.26
C GLN A 134 -3.93 -25.14 -4.33
N ASN A 135 -3.56 -24.05 -3.68
CA ASN A 135 -4.31 -22.79 -3.72
C ASN A 135 -3.34 -21.66 -4.06
N VAL A 136 -3.62 -20.94 -5.15
CA VAL A 136 -2.81 -19.79 -5.55
C VAL A 136 -3.34 -18.56 -4.82
N ASP A 137 -2.61 -18.15 -3.80
CA ASP A 137 -2.84 -16.94 -3.01
C ASP A 137 -1.66 -15.96 -3.13
N LEU A 138 -1.70 -14.86 -2.37
CA LEU A 138 -0.69 -13.82 -2.37
C LEU A 138 0.72 -14.37 -2.11
N PHE A 139 0.90 -15.11 -1.02
CA PHE A 139 2.22 -15.50 -0.51
C PHE A 139 2.76 -16.78 -1.15
N ASN A 140 1.87 -17.67 -1.61
CA ASN A 140 2.28 -18.76 -2.49
C ASN A 140 2.88 -18.24 -3.79
N ALA A 141 2.21 -17.25 -4.39
CA ALA A 141 2.66 -16.62 -5.62
C ALA A 141 3.98 -15.86 -5.42
N GLU A 142 4.13 -15.10 -4.33
CA GLU A 142 5.38 -14.40 -4.00
C GLU A 142 6.56 -15.36 -3.77
N THR A 143 6.35 -16.44 -3.00
CA THR A 143 7.39 -17.46 -2.80
C THR A 143 7.82 -18.07 -4.14
N ALA A 144 6.85 -18.41 -4.98
CA ALA A 144 7.15 -18.96 -6.29
C ALA A 144 7.90 -17.98 -7.18
N ALA A 145 7.54 -16.71 -7.17
CA ALA A 145 8.25 -15.67 -7.93
C ALA A 145 9.69 -15.50 -7.44
N LEU A 146 9.93 -15.47 -6.11
CA LEU A 146 11.28 -15.43 -5.56
C LEU A 146 12.14 -16.60 -6.07
N VAL A 147 11.60 -17.82 -6.03
CA VAL A 147 12.29 -19.02 -6.54
C VAL A 147 12.48 -18.95 -8.06
N ALA A 148 11.48 -18.46 -8.81
CA ALA A 148 11.56 -18.33 -10.27
C ALA A 148 12.60 -17.30 -10.72
N TYR A 149 12.67 -16.14 -10.08
CA TYR A 149 13.72 -15.15 -10.32
C TYR A 149 15.11 -15.72 -10.00
N THR A 150 15.26 -16.35 -8.82
CA THR A 150 16.52 -16.99 -8.42
C THR A 150 16.97 -18.03 -9.45
N ARG A 151 16.05 -18.90 -9.90
CA ARG A 151 16.29 -19.89 -10.95
C ARG A 151 16.73 -19.25 -12.26
N HIS A 152 16.08 -18.16 -12.67
CA HIS A 152 16.40 -17.49 -13.93
C HIS A 152 17.80 -16.88 -13.93
N ILE A 153 18.11 -16.07 -12.92
CA ILE A 153 19.37 -15.32 -12.87
C ILE A 153 20.58 -16.17 -12.52
N LEU A 154 20.40 -17.25 -11.76
CA LEU A 154 21.44 -18.20 -11.36
C LEU A 154 21.38 -19.54 -12.13
N SER A 155 20.65 -19.60 -13.26
CA SER A 155 20.38 -20.86 -13.97
C SER A 155 21.62 -21.68 -14.26
N ASP A 156 22.71 -21.02 -14.69
CA ASP A 156 23.91 -21.68 -15.10
C ASP A 156 24.69 -22.25 -13.89
N GLU A 157 24.70 -21.52 -12.77
CA GLU A 157 25.35 -21.96 -11.54
C GLU A 157 24.55 -23.06 -10.81
N ILE A 158 23.22 -22.95 -10.78
CA ILE A 158 22.35 -24.01 -10.27
C ILE A 158 22.50 -25.27 -11.12
N GLY A 159 22.51 -25.13 -12.45
CA GLY A 159 22.72 -26.25 -13.40
C GLY A 159 24.11 -26.87 -13.29
N ARG A 160 25.14 -26.10 -13.00
CA ARG A 160 26.50 -26.58 -12.71
C ARG A 160 26.53 -27.42 -11.44
N PHE A 161 25.80 -27.02 -10.40
CA PHE A 161 25.68 -27.84 -9.19
C PHE A 161 24.89 -29.12 -9.48
N SER A 162 23.71 -29.02 -10.07
CA SER A 162 22.88 -30.15 -10.49
C SER A 162 21.74 -29.75 -11.42
N PRO A 163 21.68 -30.29 -12.65
CA PRO A 163 20.50 -30.12 -13.50
C PRO A 163 19.19 -30.62 -12.86
N LEU A 164 19.27 -31.58 -11.93
CA LEU A 164 18.08 -32.09 -11.23
C LEU A 164 17.45 -31.03 -10.32
N LEU A 165 18.22 -30.10 -9.78
CA LEU A 165 17.69 -29.01 -8.98
C LEU A 165 16.86 -28.05 -9.84
N LEU A 166 17.31 -27.71 -11.05
CA LEU A 166 16.50 -26.93 -12.01
C LEU A 166 15.18 -27.62 -12.33
N GLN A 167 15.22 -28.92 -12.60
CA GLN A 167 14.02 -29.71 -12.87
C GLN A 167 13.08 -29.72 -11.66
N ARG A 168 13.61 -29.87 -10.44
CA ARG A 168 12.80 -29.84 -9.20
C ARG A 168 12.14 -28.50 -9.00
N ILE A 169 12.83 -27.39 -9.24
CA ILE A 169 12.26 -26.03 -9.17
C ILE A 169 11.10 -25.90 -10.16
N ASP A 170 11.30 -26.28 -11.42
CA ASP A 170 10.26 -26.20 -12.45
C ASP A 170 9.03 -27.06 -12.09
N GLN A 171 9.24 -28.25 -11.55
CA GLN A 171 8.17 -29.16 -11.12
C GLN A 171 7.35 -28.55 -9.95
N GLU A 172 8.03 -28.00 -8.93
CA GLU A 172 7.34 -27.44 -7.77
C GLU A 172 6.57 -26.16 -8.13
N ILE A 173 7.14 -25.27 -8.95
CA ILE A 173 6.44 -24.08 -9.45
C ILE A 173 5.26 -24.48 -10.34
N SER A 174 5.44 -25.46 -11.22
CA SER A 174 4.35 -25.97 -12.07
C SER A 174 3.20 -26.53 -11.22
N ARG A 175 3.52 -27.38 -10.25
CA ARG A 175 2.54 -28.01 -9.36
C ARG A 175 1.78 -27.03 -8.48
N ARG A 176 2.49 -26.04 -7.91
CA ARG A 176 1.93 -25.12 -6.93
C ARG A 176 1.24 -23.91 -7.53
N ILE A 177 1.73 -23.40 -8.67
CA ILE A 177 1.28 -22.14 -9.26
C ILE A 177 0.79 -22.30 -10.68
N LEU A 178 1.62 -22.78 -11.63
CA LEU A 178 1.30 -22.68 -13.06
C LEU A 178 0.06 -23.48 -13.42
N LEU A 179 0.00 -24.76 -13.03
CA LEU A 179 -1.14 -25.62 -13.34
C LEU A 179 -2.42 -25.21 -12.58
N PRO A 180 -2.37 -24.97 -11.25
CA PRO A 180 -3.56 -24.53 -10.52
C PRO A 180 -4.09 -23.17 -11.00
N ALA A 181 -3.20 -22.21 -11.28
CA ALA A 181 -3.61 -20.90 -11.76
C ALA A 181 -4.34 -20.97 -13.10
N ILE A 182 -3.89 -21.80 -14.04
CA ILE A 182 -4.55 -21.95 -15.34
C ILE A 182 -5.89 -22.68 -15.19
N LYS A 183 -5.93 -23.79 -14.42
CA LYS A 183 -7.08 -24.71 -14.37
C LYS A 183 -8.22 -24.22 -13.49
N THR A 184 -7.93 -23.42 -12.45
CA THR A 184 -8.92 -23.03 -11.45
C THR A 184 -9.41 -21.61 -11.70
N ASN A 185 -10.72 -21.44 -11.66
CA ASN A 185 -11.33 -20.11 -11.74
C ASN A 185 -11.33 -19.46 -10.35
N TYR A 186 -10.16 -18.96 -9.92
CA TYR A 186 -10.01 -18.26 -8.65
C TYR A 186 -10.78 -16.94 -8.66
N TRP A 187 -11.39 -16.60 -7.52
CA TRP A 187 -12.15 -15.36 -7.32
C TRP A 187 -11.31 -14.10 -7.56
N TRP A 188 -10.02 -14.12 -7.19
CA TRP A 188 -9.13 -12.97 -7.35
C TRP A 188 -8.90 -12.56 -8.82
N LYS A 189 -9.09 -13.45 -9.79
CA LYS A 189 -8.94 -13.13 -11.22
C LYS A 189 -9.94 -12.08 -11.72
N THR A 190 -11.09 -11.96 -11.05
CA THR A 190 -12.14 -10.99 -11.39
C THR A 190 -12.31 -9.92 -10.31
N ALA A 191 -11.52 -9.96 -9.25
CA ALA A 191 -11.61 -8.99 -8.16
C ALA A 191 -11.05 -7.63 -8.56
N GLY A 192 -11.70 -6.57 -8.10
CA GLY A 192 -11.26 -5.18 -8.25
C GLY A 192 -10.31 -4.70 -7.16
N MET A 193 -9.72 -5.61 -6.37
CA MET A 193 -8.85 -5.31 -5.23
C MET A 193 -7.41 -5.82 -5.46
N ASN A 194 -6.50 -5.45 -4.57
CA ASN A 194 -5.06 -5.71 -4.67
C ASN A 194 -4.65 -7.16 -4.91
N TRP A 195 -5.43 -8.14 -4.47
CA TRP A 195 -5.16 -9.57 -4.70
C TRP A 195 -4.94 -9.89 -6.17
N ASN A 196 -5.70 -9.25 -7.05
CA ASN A 196 -5.62 -9.48 -8.49
C ASN A 196 -4.23 -9.12 -9.05
N PRO A 197 -3.79 -7.84 -9.05
CA PRO A 197 -2.50 -7.49 -9.65
C PRO A 197 -1.32 -8.07 -8.87
N TRP A 198 -1.42 -8.22 -7.56
CA TRP A 198 -0.38 -8.80 -6.72
C TRP A 198 -0.08 -10.26 -7.09
N ILE A 199 -1.12 -11.09 -7.28
CA ILE A 199 -0.92 -12.47 -7.73
C ILE A 199 -0.50 -12.49 -9.21
N CYS A 200 -1.08 -11.63 -10.05
CA CYS A 200 -0.76 -11.58 -11.48
C CYS A 200 0.71 -11.26 -11.75
N SER A 201 1.35 -10.33 -11.02
CA SER A 201 2.76 -10.00 -11.20
C SER A 201 3.66 -11.20 -10.87
N ASN A 202 3.38 -11.87 -9.77
CA ASN A 202 4.13 -13.05 -9.36
C ASN A 202 3.89 -14.26 -10.27
N TRP A 203 2.66 -14.45 -10.72
CA TRP A 203 2.32 -15.49 -11.69
C TRP A 203 3.01 -15.23 -13.04
N ALA A 204 3.04 -13.97 -13.51
CA ALA A 204 3.75 -13.59 -14.72
C ALA A 204 5.25 -13.94 -14.65
N ALA A 205 5.91 -13.69 -13.53
CA ALA A 205 7.30 -14.10 -13.33
C ALA A 205 7.47 -15.63 -13.42
N CYS A 206 6.61 -16.40 -12.77
CA CYS A 206 6.63 -17.87 -12.87
C CYS A 206 6.42 -18.35 -14.32
N VAL A 207 5.49 -17.75 -15.05
CA VAL A 207 5.24 -18.08 -16.47
C VAL A 207 6.45 -17.79 -17.35
N LEU A 208 7.07 -16.62 -17.17
CA LEU A 208 8.21 -16.21 -18.00
C LEU A 208 9.46 -17.07 -17.78
N PHE A 209 9.69 -17.51 -16.56
CA PHE A 209 10.96 -18.16 -16.19
C PHE A 209 10.88 -19.68 -16.02
N CYS A 210 9.68 -20.23 -15.80
CA CYS A 210 9.52 -21.65 -15.48
C CYS A 210 8.46 -22.39 -16.32
N GLU A 211 7.69 -21.71 -17.19
CA GLU A 211 6.78 -22.40 -18.11
C GLU A 211 7.47 -22.65 -19.44
N HIS A 212 7.64 -23.91 -19.78
CA HIS A 212 8.33 -24.36 -21.00
C HIS A 212 7.37 -24.84 -22.10
N ASP A 213 6.08 -25.02 -21.80
CA ASP A 213 5.07 -25.36 -22.79
C ASP A 213 4.43 -24.07 -23.34
N GLU A 214 4.66 -23.79 -24.61
CA GLU A 214 4.22 -22.54 -25.26
C GLU A 214 2.67 -22.41 -25.30
N THR A 215 1.93 -23.51 -25.32
CA THR A 215 0.46 -23.46 -25.26
C THR A 215 -0.01 -23.01 -23.87
N ARG A 216 0.54 -23.60 -22.80
CA ARG A 216 0.23 -23.20 -21.43
C ARG A 216 0.70 -21.79 -21.13
N LYS A 217 1.89 -21.41 -21.64
CA LYS A 217 2.42 -20.05 -21.51
C LYS A 217 1.49 -19.01 -22.14
N THR A 218 1.04 -19.26 -23.37
CA THR A 218 0.10 -18.40 -24.08
C THR A 218 -1.23 -18.28 -23.33
N GLU A 219 -1.77 -19.40 -22.83
CA GLU A 219 -3.02 -19.41 -22.07
C GLU A 219 -2.89 -18.67 -20.74
N ALA A 220 -1.79 -18.87 -20.01
CA ALA A 220 -1.52 -18.15 -18.77
C ALA A 220 -1.46 -16.63 -18.99
N ILE A 221 -0.74 -16.17 -20.01
CA ILE A 221 -0.63 -14.76 -20.38
C ILE A 221 -2.00 -14.18 -20.73
N ARG A 222 -2.81 -14.93 -21.48
CA ARG A 222 -4.19 -14.52 -21.82
C ARG A 222 -5.03 -14.31 -20.54
N GLN A 223 -4.95 -15.24 -19.57
CA GLN A 223 -5.69 -15.15 -18.31
C GLN A 223 -5.17 -14.02 -17.42
N ILE A 224 -3.85 -13.81 -17.34
CA ILE A 224 -3.25 -12.68 -16.60
C ILE A 224 -3.77 -11.35 -17.15
N ARG A 225 -3.80 -11.20 -18.47
CA ARG A 225 -4.37 -10.00 -19.12
C ARG A 225 -5.82 -9.77 -18.74
N GLN A 226 -6.66 -10.79 -18.84
CA GLN A 226 -8.08 -10.70 -18.48
C GLN A 226 -8.26 -10.32 -17.00
N ALA A 227 -7.44 -10.87 -16.12
CA ALA A 227 -7.45 -10.52 -14.70
C ALA A 227 -7.08 -9.05 -14.48
N CYS A 228 -6.00 -8.57 -15.11
CA CYS A 228 -5.60 -7.15 -15.04
C CYS A 228 -6.68 -6.21 -15.62
N GLU A 229 -7.36 -6.61 -16.72
CA GLU A 229 -8.48 -5.86 -17.29
C GLU A 229 -9.65 -5.74 -16.31
N SER A 230 -9.97 -6.82 -15.59
CA SER A 230 -11.02 -6.83 -14.56
C SER A 230 -10.67 -5.88 -13.41
N PHE A 231 -9.41 -5.91 -12.94
CA PHE A 231 -8.91 -4.99 -11.93
C PHE A 231 -8.99 -3.53 -12.40
N MET A 232 -8.48 -3.26 -13.60
CA MET A 232 -8.51 -1.93 -14.19
C MET A 232 -9.93 -1.39 -14.36
N ALA A 233 -10.90 -2.23 -14.74
CA ALA A 233 -12.29 -1.82 -14.91
C ALA A 233 -12.93 -1.37 -13.58
N ALA A 234 -12.61 -2.06 -12.48
CA ALA A 234 -13.13 -1.76 -11.15
C ALA A 234 -12.43 -0.60 -10.44
N TYR A 235 -11.16 -0.35 -10.75
CA TYR A 235 -10.35 0.68 -10.08
C TYR A 235 -10.90 2.09 -10.37
N PRO A 236 -10.87 3.05 -9.40
CA PRO A 236 -11.31 4.42 -9.60
C PRO A 236 -10.65 5.11 -10.80
N ALA A 237 -11.40 5.94 -11.53
CA ALA A 237 -10.89 6.62 -12.72
C ALA A 237 -9.88 7.72 -12.38
N ASP A 238 -10.01 8.32 -11.20
CA ASP A 238 -9.08 9.32 -10.65
C ASP A 238 -7.74 8.73 -10.17
N GLY A 239 -7.61 7.40 -10.20
CA GLY A 239 -6.42 6.68 -9.79
C GLY A 239 -6.29 6.49 -8.27
N GLY A 240 -7.29 6.85 -7.50
CA GLY A 240 -7.29 6.70 -6.05
C GLY A 240 -7.32 5.23 -5.62
N CYS A 241 -6.58 4.88 -4.58
CA CYS A 241 -6.63 3.57 -3.94
C CYS A 241 -7.56 3.63 -2.73
N ASP A 242 -8.70 2.95 -2.78
CA ASP A 242 -9.70 2.95 -1.70
C ASP A 242 -9.20 2.29 -0.41
N GLU A 243 -8.20 1.41 -0.53
CA GLU A 243 -7.51 0.77 0.59
C GLU A 243 -6.44 1.68 1.26
N GLY A 244 -6.19 2.86 0.70
CA GLY A 244 -5.20 3.83 1.17
C GLY A 244 -3.80 3.71 0.53
N PRO A 245 -2.90 4.68 0.80
CA PRO A 245 -1.56 4.74 0.17
C PRO A 245 -0.68 3.54 0.48
N HIS A 246 -0.86 2.89 1.63
CA HIS A 246 -0.09 1.71 2.00
C HIS A 246 -0.32 0.54 1.03
N TYR A 247 -1.56 0.40 0.53
CA TYR A 247 -1.91 -0.64 -0.42
C TYR A 247 -1.62 -0.30 -1.89
N TRP A 248 -1.25 0.94 -2.20
CA TRP A 248 -0.82 1.33 -3.54
C TRP A 248 0.31 0.43 -4.08
N ASP A 249 1.24 0.07 -3.20
CA ASP A 249 2.37 -0.82 -3.50
C ASP A 249 1.92 -2.20 -3.99
N ARG A 250 0.79 -2.70 -3.49
CA ARG A 250 0.23 -4.02 -3.84
C ARG A 250 -0.86 -3.94 -4.91
N ALA A 251 -1.38 -2.76 -5.18
CA ALA A 251 -2.40 -2.50 -6.20
C ALA A 251 -1.77 -1.95 -7.49
N ALA A 252 -1.58 -0.63 -7.59
CA ALA A 252 -1.06 0.03 -8.78
C ALA A 252 0.36 -0.42 -9.15
N ALA A 253 1.26 -0.54 -8.16
CA ALA A 253 2.64 -0.95 -8.41
C ALA A 253 2.74 -2.40 -8.87
N SER A 254 1.92 -3.32 -8.33
CA SER A 254 1.89 -4.71 -8.81
C SER A 254 1.28 -4.84 -10.22
N LEU A 255 0.29 -4.00 -10.55
CA LEU A 255 -0.19 -3.92 -11.94
C LEU A 255 0.94 -3.48 -12.87
N PHE A 256 1.67 -2.42 -12.52
CA PHE A 256 2.81 -1.96 -13.32
C PHE A 256 3.88 -3.05 -13.44
N GLU A 257 4.22 -3.76 -12.36
CA GLU A 257 5.16 -4.88 -12.39
C GLU A 257 4.70 -5.97 -13.38
N THR A 258 3.39 -6.31 -13.39
CA THR A 258 2.83 -7.23 -14.37
C THR A 258 3.03 -6.72 -15.80
N LEU A 259 2.72 -5.45 -16.07
CA LEU A 259 2.87 -4.84 -17.39
C LEU A 259 4.34 -4.75 -17.81
N TYR A 260 5.24 -4.48 -16.87
CA TYR A 260 6.69 -4.46 -17.11
C TYR A 260 7.19 -5.83 -17.55
N LEU A 261 6.80 -6.90 -16.86
CA LEU A 261 7.18 -8.27 -17.20
C LEU A 261 6.62 -8.70 -18.58
N LEU A 262 5.42 -8.25 -18.91
CA LEU A 262 4.74 -8.60 -20.16
C LEU A 262 5.00 -7.63 -21.31
N GLN A 263 5.81 -6.59 -21.15
CA GLN A 263 6.02 -5.53 -22.15
C GLN A 263 6.55 -6.04 -23.51
N ASN A 264 7.29 -7.15 -23.52
CA ASN A 264 7.76 -7.80 -24.74
C ASN A 264 6.70 -8.67 -25.42
N ILE A 265 5.52 -8.76 -24.85
CA ILE A 265 4.36 -9.50 -25.38
C ILE A 265 3.32 -8.47 -25.79
N SER A 266 2.77 -8.60 -27.01
CA SER A 266 1.76 -7.66 -27.53
C SER A 266 0.62 -7.44 -26.52
N LEU A 267 0.62 -6.30 -25.83
CA LEU A 267 -0.42 -5.88 -24.90
C LEU A 267 -1.55 -5.15 -25.65
N THR A 268 -2.76 -5.24 -25.14
CA THR A 268 -3.87 -4.42 -25.63
C THR A 268 -3.65 -2.95 -25.27
N SER A 269 -4.16 -2.00 -26.06
CA SER A 269 -3.90 -0.58 -25.87
C SER A 269 -4.34 -0.05 -24.49
N HIS A 270 -5.39 -0.62 -23.90
CA HIS A 270 -5.88 -0.20 -22.58
C HIS A 270 -5.08 -0.77 -21.40
N LEU A 271 -4.24 -1.76 -21.63
CA LEU A 271 -3.25 -2.23 -20.65
C LEU A 271 -1.86 -1.61 -20.84
N SER A 272 -1.72 -0.63 -21.73
CA SER A 272 -0.46 0.09 -21.88
C SER A 272 -0.16 0.93 -20.65
N PRO A 273 1.09 0.93 -20.12
CA PRO A 273 1.49 1.83 -19.03
C PRO A 273 1.26 3.32 -19.33
N LEU A 274 1.10 3.67 -20.59
CA LEU A 274 0.91 5.05 -21.03
C LEU A 274 -0.56 5.52 -20.99
N THR A 275 -1.52 4.70 -20.57
CA THR A 275 -2.91 5.13 -20.44
C THR A 275 -3.07 6.18 -19.35
N SER A 276 -4.02 7.10 -19.53
CA SER A 276 -4.32 8.14 -18.54
C SER A 276 -4.70 7.56 -17.17
N LYS A 277 -5.41 6.43 -17.16
CA LYS A 277 -5.82 5.77 -15.92
C LYS A 277 -4.62 5.21 -15.15
N ILE A 278 -3.68 4.54 -15.82
CA ILE A 278 -2.47 4.01 -15.17
C ILE A 278 -1.59 5.14 -14.64
N ARG A 279 -1.46 6.25 -15.38
CA ARG A 279 -0.77 7.46 -14.88
C ARG A 279 -1.49 8.08 -13.68
N ALA A 280 -2.82 8.07 -13.65
CA ALA A 280 -3.58 8.52 -12.49
C ALA A 280 -3.32 7.62 -11.27
N MET A 281 -3.34 6.28 -11.45
CA MET A 281 -2.99 5.30 -10.42
C MET A 281 -1.56 5.48 -9.90
N GLU A 282 -0.60 5.69 -10.80
CA GLU A 282 0.79 6.00 -10.46
C GLU A 282 0.89 7.19 -9.52
N SER A 283 0.27 8.31 -9.91
CA SER A 283 0.37 9.59 -9.22
C SER A 283 -0.26 9.62 -7.83
N TYR A 284 -1.10 8.66 -7.49
CA TYR A 284 -1.82 8.63 -6.20
C TYR A 284 -0.87 8.66 -5.01
N ILE A 285 0.25 7.92 -5.03
CA ILE A 285 1.15 7.82 -3.89
C ILE A 285 1.78 9.17 -3.50
N TYR A 286 2.21 9.98 -4.47
CA TYR A 286 2.76 11.29 -4.16
C TYR A 286 1.67 12.37 -3.96
N LYS A 287 0.47 12.18 -4.48
CA LYS A 287 -0.70 13.02 -4.16
C LYS A 287 -1.11 12.92 -2.70
N MET A 288 -0.93 11.76 -2.10
CA MET A 288 -1.25 11.50 -0.69
C MET A 288 -0.08 11.81 0.26
N TYR A 289 1.08 12.20 -0.24
CA TYR A 289 2.22 12.57 0.58
C TYR A 289 1.98 13.89 1.31
N ILE A 290 2.22 13.92 2.63
CA ILE A 290 2.05 15.09 3.50
C ILE A 290 3.36 15.86 3.65
N GLY A 291 4.40 15.20 4.11
CA GLY A 291 5.70 15.74 4.48
C GLY A 291 6.29 14.97 5.66
N ASN A 292 7.60 15.08 5.89
CA ASN A 292 8.29 14.48 7.04
C ASN A 292 8.04 12.95 7.17
N GLY A 293 7.85 12.23 6.07
CA GLY A 293 7.55 10.80 6.06
C GLY A 293 6.10 10.43 6.37
N TYR A 294 5.20 11.41 6.50
CA TYR A 294 3.77 11.17 6.68
C TYR A 294 3.01 11.18 5.35
N ALA A 295 1.95 10.39 5.30
CA ALA A 295 0.97 10.41 4.22
C ALA A 295 -0.45 10.39 4.78
N VAL A 296 -1.42 10.74 3.93
CA VAL A 296 -2.85 10.58 4.23
C VAL A 296 -3.12 9.09 4.47
N ASN A 297 -3.69 8.77 5.64
CA ASN A 297 -3.79 7.40 6.12
C ASN A 297 -5.22 6.93 6.37
N PHE A 298 -6.18 7.39 5.58
CA PHE A 298 -7.53 6.84 5.60
C PHE A 298 -7.52 5.35 5.25
N ALA A 299 -8.50 4.59 5.76
CA ALA A 299 -8.58 3.14 5.69
C ALA A 299 -7.44 2.43 6.46
N ASP A 300 -7.05 1.20 6.08
CA ASP A 300 -5.99 0.44 6.76
C ASP A 300 -4.57 0.94 6.42
N ALA A 301 -4.39 2.27 6.28
CA ALA A 301 -3.10 2.85 5.99
C ALA A 301 -2.36 3.32 7.25
N HIS A 302 -1.03 3.22 7.22
CA HIS A 302 -0.15 3.75 8.28
C HIS A 302 0.25 5.19 7.98
N GLY A 303 0.08 6.10 8.94
CA GLY A 303 0.35 7.52 8.76
C GLY A 303 1.83 7.85 8.51
N ASN A 304 2.75 7.12 9.12
CA ASN A 304 4.18 7.41 9.12
C ASN A 304 5.06 6.44 8.30
N ARG A 305 4.46 5.58 7.47
CA ARG A 305 5.19 4.56 6.69
C ARG A 305 4.91 4.61 5.19
N ALA A 306 4.16 5.57 4.75
CA ALA A 306 3.76 5.66 3.34
C ALA A 306 4.84 6.34 2.47
N MET A 307 6.12 6.00 2.71
CA MET A 307 7.16 6.38 1.78
C MET A 307 7.11 5.47 0.55
N LEU A 308 7.38 6.06 -0.60
CA LEU A 308 7.40 5.36 -1.88
C LEU A 308 8.40 4.21 -1.85
N ASN A 309 7.99 3.03 -2.28
CA ASN A 309 8.92 1.97 -2.60
C ASN A 309 9.64 2.32 -3.92
N ILE A 310 10.89 2.76 -3.83
CA ILE A 310 11.63 3.31 -4.96
C ILE A 310 11.95 2.26 -6.03
N ASN A 311 12.06 0.97 -5.65
CA ASN A 311 12.42 -0.10 -6.57
C ASN A 311 11.31 -0.41 -7.60
N ILE A 312 10.11 0.09 -7.39
CA ILE A 312 9.03 0.04 -8.38
C ILE A 312 8.59 1.45 -8.80
N GLY A 313 8.62 2.44 -7.91
CA GLY A 313 8.19 3.81 -8.20
C GLY A 313 9.08 4.49 -9.23
N TYR A 314 10.40 4.38 -9.12
CA TYR A 314 11.30 4.98 -10.11
C TYR A 314 11.13 4.41 -11.52
N PRO A 315 11.16 3.07 -11.73
CA PRO A 315 10.87 2.47 -13.03
C PRO A 315 9.49 2.82 -13.57
N PHE A 316 8.48 2.93 -12.70
CA PHE A 316 7.14 3.35 -13.09
C PHE A 316 7.17 4.75 -13.68
N GLY A 317 7.71 5.75 -12.95
CA GLY A 317 7.85 7.13 -13.42
C GLY A 317 8.72 7.26 -14.68
N LEU A 318 9.73 6.41 -14.83
CA LEU A 318 10.59 6.42 -16.02
C LEU A 318 9.81 5.98 -17.28
N ILE A 319 9.03 4.90 -17.18
CA ILE A 319 8.29 4.35 -18.32
C ILE A 319 7.08 5.20 -18.69
N THR A 320 6.38 5.75 -17.71
CA THR A 320 5.22 6.62 -17.95
C THR A 320 5.62 8.05 -18.34
N GLY A 321 6.87 8.44 -18.07
CA GLY A 321 7.37 9.80 -18.26
C GLY A 321 6.92 10.76 -17.15
N ASP A 322 6.54 10.25 -15.95
CA ASP A 322 6.16 11.07 -14.80
C ASP A 322 7.42 11.59 -14.08
N GLU A 323 7.76 12.86 -14.33
CA GLU A 323 8.92 13.51 -13.71
C GLU A 323 8.78 13.63 -12.20
N THR A 324 7.57 13.94 -11.70
CA THR A 324 7.32 14.06 -10.25
C THR A 324 7.58 12.75 -9.55
N MET A 325 7.14 11.62 -10.11
CA MET A 325 7.39 10.29 -9.56
C MET A 325 8.89 9.97 -9.53
N ARG A 326 9.63 10.23 -10.63
CA ARG A 326 11.07 9.97 -10.68
C ARG A 326 11.83 10.79 -9.64
N GLN A 327 11.59 12.10 -9.59
CA GLN A 327 12.26 13.01 -8.66
C GLN A 327 11.91 12.68 -7.20
N TYR A 328 10.67 12.29 -6.92
CA TYR A 328 10.25 11.81 -5.60
C TYR A 328 10.97 10.51 -5.22
N ALA A 329 11.08 9.56 -6.13
CA ALA A 329 11.79 8.31 -5.86
C ALA A 329 13.28 8.55 -5.55
N VAL A 330 13.94 9.48 -6.26
CA VAL A 330 15.34 9.86 -5.97
C VAL A 330 15.45 10.57 -4.62
N TRP A 331 14.52 11.46 -4.30
CA TRP A 331 14.48 12.14 -3.00
C TRP A 331 14.33 11.12 -1.86
N VAL A 332 13.41 10.17 -1.99
CA VAL A 332 13.24 9.07 -1.01
C VAL A 332 14.52 8.25 -0.89
N GLY A 333 15.15 7.88 -2.02
CA GLY A 333 16.39 7.11 -2.03
C GLY A 333 17.55 7.82 -1.31
N GLN A 334 17.60 9.15 -1.37
CA GLN A 334 18.57 9.94 -0.61
C GLN A 334 18.25 9.96 0.90
N GLN A 335 16.97 10.15 1.27
CA GLN A 335 16.57 10.11 2.68
C GLN A 335 16.91 8.78 3.34
N GLU A 336 16.93 7.72 2.59
CA GLU A 336 17.17 6.35 3.05
C GLU A 336 18.58 5.86 2.82
N ASP A 337 19.42 6.72 2.26
CA ASP A 337 20.81 6.39 1.94
C ASP A 337 20.96 5.08 1.16
N VAL A 338 20.12 4.94 0.12
CA VAL A 338 19.99 3.69 -0.65
C VAL A 338 21.30 3.19 -1.25
N LEU A 339 22.29 4.08 -1.46
CA LEU A 339 23.60 3.71 -2.00
C LEU A 339 24.49 2.98 -0.98
N HIS A 340 24.24 3.16 0.32
CA HIS A 340 25.00 2.55 1.41
C HIS A 340 24.17 1.55 2.23
N GLN A 341 22.86 1.57 2.06
CA GLN A 341 21.93 0.74 2.84
C GLN A 341 20.94 -0.02 1.94
N ALA A 342 21.47 -0.80 1.00
CA ALA A 342 20.66 -1.57 0.05
C ALA A 342 19.64 -2.51 0.74
N ALA A 343 19.92 -2.96 1.97
CA ALA A 343 18.99 -3.73 2.79
C ALA A 343 17.67 -3.03 3.05
N LEU A 344 17.61 -1.70 2.99
CA LEU A 344 16.38 -0.93 3.19
C LEU A 344 15.39 -1.10 2.03
N LEU A 345 15.84 -1.43 0.83
CA LEU A 345 14.96 -1.72 -0.29
C LEU A 345 13.99 -2.88 0.01
N TYR A 346 14.35 -3.74 0.94
CA TYR A 346 13.56 -4.89 1.36
C TYR A 346 12.59 -4.62 2.53
N ASN A 347 12.75 -3.54 3.28
CA ASN A 347 12.20 -3.49 4.66
C ASN A 347 11.09 -2.49 4.92
N LYS A 348 10.73 -1.61 3.98
CA LYS A 348 9.90 -0.45 4.30
C LYS A 348 8.47 -0.72 4.69
N SER A 349 7.86 -1.72 4.11
CA SER A 349 6.49 -2.09 4.46
C SER A 349 6.40 -3.13 5.58
N GLY A 350 7.53 -3.50 6.19
CA GLY A 350 7.58 -4.59 7.17
C GLY A 350 7.32 -5.97 6.55
N ASN A 351 7.13 -6.01 5.23
CA ASN A 351 6.81 -7.17 4.46
C ASN A 351 8.03 -7.54 3.60
N TRP A 352 8.13 -8.68 3.22
CA TRP A 352 8.69 -9.50 2.20
C TRP A 352 9.56 -8.76 1.13
N PRO A 353 10.81 -9.19 0.89
CA PRO A 353 11.63 -8.69 -0.20
C PRO A 353 11.07 -9.14 -1.55
N SER A 354 10.76 -8.21 -2.43
CA SER A 354 10.49 -8.53 -3.83
C SER A 354 11.78 -8.51 -4.63
N LEU A 355 12.41 -9.67 -4.83
CA LEU A 355 13.61 -9.79 -5.66
C LEU A 355 13.37 -9.25 -7.07
N GLY A 356 12.17 -9.47 -7.63
CA GLY A 356 11.81 -8.97 -8.95
C GLY A 356 11.86 -7.46 -9.07
N ARG A 357 11.30 -6.74 -8.10
CA ARG A 357 11.33 -5.27 -8.09
C ARG A 357 12.72 -4.71 -7.91
N GLU A 358 13.53 -5.39 -7.10
CA GLU A 358 14.95 -5.06 -6.94
C GLU A 358 15.69 -5.14 -8.27
N LEU A 359 15.51 -6.23 -9.00
CA LEU A 359 16.11 -6.43 -10.32
C LEU A 359 15.59 -5.40 -11.34
N ILE A 360 14.29 -5.06 -11.30
CA ILE A 360 13.72 -4.01 -12.16
C ILE A 360 14.39 -2.66 -11.87
N PHE A 361 14.51 -2.28 -10.59
CA PHE A 361 15.15 -1.02 -10.20
C PHE A 361 16.60 -0.93 -10.67
N LEU A 362 17.39 -1.98 -10.42
CA LEU A 362 18.80 -2.01 -10.76
C LEU A 362 19.07 -1.87 -12.26
N GLN A 363 18.17 -2.34 -13.13
CA GLN A 363 18.28 -2.10 -14.57
C GLN A 363 18.26 -0.60 -14.94
N HIS A 364 17.69 0.23 -14.09
CA HIS A 364 17.56 1.68 -14.28
C HIS A 364 18.45 2.51 -13.36
N ILE A 365 19.38 1.87 -12.63
CA ILE A 365 20.19 2.53 -11.61
C ILE A 365 21.00 3.70 -12.17
N GLN A 366 21.56 3.59 -13.35
CA GLN A 366 22.35 4.64 -13.96
C GLN A 366 21.52 5.90 -14.26
N THR A 367 20.28 5.74 -14.71
CA THR A 367 19.37 6.88 -14.91
C THR A 367 18.92 7.47 -13.57
N PHE A 368 18.68 6.63 -12.55
CA PHE A 368 18.35 7.06 -11.18
C PHE A 368 19.45 7.95 -10.58
N LEU A 369 20.71 7.59 -10.74
CA LEU A 369 21.86 8.33 -10.21
C LEU A 369 22.02 9.74 -10.81
N HIS A 370 21.51 9.96 -12.04
CA HIS A 370 21.60 11.23 -12.74
C HIS A 370 20.33 12.08 -12.63
N GLU A 371 19.25 11.55 -12.06
CA GLU A 371 17.99 12.25 -11.86
C GLU A 371 18.08 13.20 -10.64
N LYS A 372 17.36 14.32 -10.68
CA LYS A 372 17.33 15.29 -9.58
C LYS A 372 16.34 14.87 -8.49
N PRO A 373 16.73 14.94 -7.21
CA PRO A 373 15.80 14.70 -6.12
C PRO A 373 14.85 15.89 -5.93
N GLN A 374 13.57 15.61 -5.72
CA GLN A 374 12.60 16.63 -5.33
C GLN A 374 11.50 16.03 -4.47
N GLU A 375 11.27 16.63 -3.30
CA GLU A 375 10.13 16.32 -2.45
C GLU A 375 8.83 16.78 -3.13
N PRO A 376 7.79 15.93 -3.26
CA PRO A 376 6.55 16.33 -3.90
C PRO A 376 5.77 17.33 -3.02
N GLN A 377 5.42 18.48 -3.59
CA GLN A 377 4.65 19.52 -2.90
C GLN A 377 3.49 19.98 -3.77
N LEU A 378 2.39 19.22 -3.75
CA LEU A 378 1.17 19.58 -4.47
C LEU A 378 0.33 20.52 -3.61
N ASN A 379 -0.05 21.68 -4.14
CA ASN A 379 -0.85 22.67 -3.40
C ASN A 379 -2.21 22.12 -3.00
N GLU A 380 -2.83 21.36 -3.90
CA GLU A 380 -4.15 20.77 -3.71
C GLU A 380 -4.30 19.53 -4.58
N VAL A 381 -5.04 18.55 -4.05
CA VAL A 381 -5.47 17.37 -4.79
C VAL A 381 -6.98 17.20 -4.57
N TRP A 382 -7.70 16.86 -5.64
CA TRP A 382 -9.07 16.39 -5.58
C TRP A 382 -9.21 15.06 -6.30
N LEU A 383 -9.67 14.05 -5.58
CA LEU A 383 -9.99 12.72 -6.10
C LEU A 383 -11.52 12.55 -6.04
N PRO A 384 -12.22 12.80 -7.16
CA PRO A 384 -13.69 12.83 -7.16
C PRO A 384 -14.35 11.48 -6.91
N ASP A 385 -13.71 10.36 -7.31
CA ASP A 385 -14.27 9.03 -7.13
C ASP A 385 -14.17 8.58 -5.66
N LEU A 386 -13.05 8.87 -4.99
CA LEU A 386 -12.88 8.64 -3.54
C LEU A 386 -13.45 9.77 -2.68
N GLN A 387 -13.77 10.91 -3.27
CA GLN A 387 -14.18 12.14 -2.58
C GLN A 387 -13.13 12.60 -1.54
N ILE A 388 -11.85 12.52 -1.89
CA ILE A 388 -10.75 12.98 -1.05
C ILE A 388 -10.23 14.32 -1.59
N MET A 389 -10.23 15.35 -0.73
CA MET A 389 -9.55 16.62 -0.98
C MET A 389 -8.34 16.73 -0.05
N THR A 390 -7.18 17.13 -0.60
CA THR A 390 -6.05 17.62 0.20
C THR A 390 -5.79 19.08 -0.16
N ALA A 391 -5.31 19.86 0.82
CA ALA A 391 -4.84 21.22 0.60
C ALA A 391 -3.66 21.51 1.53
N ARG A 392 -2.79 22.47 1.17
CA ARG A 392 -1.60 22.79 1.96
C ARG A 392 -1.63 24.20 2.54
N GLU A 393 -0.78 24.42 3.56
CA GLU A 393 -0.54 25.67 4.28
C GLU A 393 -1.72 26.14 5.15
N PRO A 394 -2.10 25.38 6.21
CA PRO A 394 -1.57 24.08 6.66
C PRO A 394 -2.08 22.90 5.86
N PHE A 395 -1.40 21.73 5.94
CA PHE A 395 -1.90 20.54 5.26
C PHE A 395 -3.17 20.04 5.94
N VAL A 396 -4.16 19.77 5.10
CA VAL A 396 -5.45 19.18 5.47
C VAL A 396 -5.82 18.13 4.45
N ALA A 397 -6.33 16.99 4.91
CA ALA A 397 -7.08 16.08 4.06
C ALA A 397 -8.46 15.84 4.65
N ILE A 398 -9.47 15.69 3.79
CA ILE A 398 -10.85 15.32 4.16
C ILE A 398 -11.35 14.25 3.21
N LYS A 399 -12.05 13.25 3.74
CA LYS A 399 -12.62 12.13 3.00
C LYS A 399 -14.14 12.18 3.02
N GLY A 400 -14.76 11.97 1.85
CA GLY A 400 -16.16 11.59 1.68
C GLY A 400 -16.33 10.10 1.47
N GLY A 401 -16.75 9.67 0.28
CA GLY A 401 -16.88 8.26 -0.10
C GLY A 401 -18.00 7.53 0.61
N HIS A 402 -17.78 6.26 0.94
CA HIS A 402 -18.78 5.41 1.61
C HIS A 402 -18.15 4.38 2.55
N ASN A 403 -18.91 3.93 3.57
CA ASN A 403 -18.46 2.95 4.57
C ASN A 403 -18.51 1.48 4.08
N GLY A 404 -18.31 1.25 2.79
CA GLY A 404 -18.24 -0.09 2.18
C GLY A 404 -17.10 -0.21 1.19
N GLU A 405 -16.02 0.54 1.39
CA GLU A 405 -14.77 0.46 0.65
C GLU A 405 -13.96 -0.76 1.09
N SER A 406 -12.96 -1.15 0.30
CA SER A 406 -12.01 -2.17 0.75
C SER A 406 -11.24 -1.65 1.96
N HIS A 407 -10.96 -2.53 2.94
CA HIS A 407 -10.29 -2.13 4.19
C HIS A 407 -10.98 -0.97 4.95
N ASN A 408 -12.30 -0.89 4.88
CA ASN A 408 -13.11 0.22 5.36
C ASN A 408 -12.98 0.50 6.86
N HIS A 409 -12.96 1.80 7.20
CA HIS A 409 -13.32 2.35 8.50
C HIS A 409 -14.62 3.12 8.38
N ASN A 410 -15.39 3.26 9.48
CA ASN A 410 -16.56 4.12 9.49
C ASN A 410 -16.14 5.59 9.68
N ASP A 411 -15.57 6.17 8.62
CA ASP A 411 -14.82 7.44 8.65
C ASP A 411 -15.30 8.48 7.64
N VAL A 412 -16.49 8.31 7.08
CA VAL A 412 -17.09 9.23 6.09
C VAL A 412 -17.23 10.63 6.65
N GLY A 413 -16.54 11.61 6.05
CA GLY A 413 -16.46 12.99 6.50
C GLY A 413 -15.31 13.28 7.47
N SER A 414 -14.49 12.30 7.83
CA SER A 414 -13.29 12.52 8.66
C SER A 414 -12.28 13.41 7.94
N PHE A 415 -11.49 14.13 8.72
CA PHE A 415 -10.41 14.99 8.22
C PHE A 415 -9.17 14.85 9.10
N ILE A 416 -8.01 15.18 8.55
CA ILE A 416 -6.74 15.25 9.27
C ILE A 416 -6.09 16.61 9.04
N VAL A 417 -5.29 17.09 10.01
CA VAL A 417 -4.61 18.39 9.96
C VAL A 417 -3.17 18.22 10.40
N TYR A 418 -2.22 18.61 9.52
CA TYR A 418 -0.78 18.48 9.74
C TYR A 418 -0.08 19.81 9.46
N PRO A 419 -0.05 20.75 10.42
CA PRO A 419 0.71 21.97 10.28
C PRO A 419 2.20 21.63 10.13
N ASP A 420 2.88 22.28 9.17
CA ASP A 420 4.30 22.04 8.87
C ASP A 420 4.65 20.56 8.63
N GLY A 421 3.68 19.78 8.12
CA GLY A 421 3.84 18.36 7.87
C GLY A 421 3.91 17.48 9.13
N LYS A 422 3.48 17.99 10.30
CA LYS A 422 3.46 17.26 11.58
C LYS A 422 2.03 16.96 12.03
N PRO A 423 1.78 15.78 12.65
CA PRO A 423 0.43 15.39 13.05
C PRO A 423 -0.12 16.30 14.17
N LEU A 424 -1.29 16.90 13.95
CA LEU A 424 -2.05 17.65 14.94
C LEU A 424 -3.39 16.98 15.22
N PHE A 425 -4.24 16.83 14.18
CA PHE A 425 -5.42 15.97 14.22
C PHE A 425 -5.23 14.85 13.21
N ILE A 426 -5.37 13.63 13.67
CA ILE A 426 -5.00 12.43 12.94
C ILE A 426 -6.20 11.54 12.64
N ASP A 427 -6.04 10.66 11.68
CA ASP A 427 -6.74 9.39 11.60
C ASP A 427 -5.92 8.35 12.36
N PRO A 428 -6.51 7.53 13.26
CA PRO A 428 -5.71 6.54 14.00
C PRO A 428 -5.10 5.48 13.10
N GLY A 429 -5.69 5.24 11.91
CA GLY A 429 -5.29 4.17 11.01
C GLY A 429 -5.60 2.80 11.58
N VAL A 430 -4.80 1.79 11.21
CA VAL A 430 -4.97 0.41 11.65
C VAL A 430 -3.86 -0.02 12.60
N GLY A 431 -4.24 -0.75 13.66
CA GLY A 431 -3.30 -1.42 14.56
C GLY A 431 -2.93 -2.83 14.09
N GLU A 432 -2.65 -3.72 15.03
CA GLU A 432 -2.29 -5.11 14.73
C GLU A 432 -3.47 -5.86 14.08
N TYR A 433 -3.15 -6.60 13.01
CA TYR A 433 -4.14 -7.46 12.36
C TYR A 433 -4.41 -8.72 13.19
N THR A 434 -5.68 -8.93 13.49
CA THR A 434 -6.18 -10.07 14.24
C THR A 434 -7.21 -10.86 13.42
N SER A 435 -7.73 -11.95 13.97
CA SER A 435 -8.86 -12.69 13.36
C SER A 435 -10.13 -11.83 13.20
N LYS A 436 -10.29 -10.76 13.99
CA LYS A 436 -11.41 -9.83 13.85
C LYS A 436 -11.30 -8.94 12.61
N THR A 437 -10.09 -8.57 12.21
CA THR A 437 -9.82 -7.56 11.16
C THR A 437 -10.57 -7.83 9.85
N PHE A 438 -10.66 -9.09 9.44
CA PHE A 438 -11.36 -9.52 8.22
C PHE A 438 -12.62 -10.34 8.49
N SER A 439 -13.24 -10.15 9.65
CA SER A 439 -14.47 -10.85 10.05
C SER A 439 -15.64 -9.87 10.21
N ARG A 440 -16.83 -10.41 10.55
CA ARG A 440 -18.00 -9.59 10.92
C ARG A 440 -17.79 -8.75 12.18
N GLN A 441 -16.73 -9.07 12.97
CA GLN A 441 -16.36 -8.34 14.18
C GLN A 441 -15.36 -7.20 13.91
N ARG A 442 -15.10 -6.85 12.64
CA ARG A 442 -14.20 -5.76 12.27
C ARG A 442 -14.51 -4.47 13.03
N TYR A 443 -15.77 -4.13 13.10
CA TYR A 443 -16.23 -2.88 13.75
C TYR A 443 -16.35 -2.97 15.28
N ASP A 444 -15.93 -4.11 15.90
CA ASP A 444 -15.62 -4.16 17.34
C ASP A 444 -14.23 -3.58 17.64
N ILE A 445 -13.37 -3.44 16.61
CA ILE A 445 -12.06 -2.82 16.72
C ILE A 445 -12.25 -1.29 16.78
N TRP A 446 -11.72 -0.66 17.81
CA TRP A 446 -11.98 0.75 18.09
C TRP A 446 -11.53 1.69 16.95
N THR A 447 -10.40 1.41 16.29
CA THR A 447 -9.91 2.22 15.16
C THR A 447 -10.84 2.17 13.93
N MET A 448 -11.76 1.22 13.85
CA MET A 448 -12.73 1.08 12.77
C MET A 448 -14.02 1.86 13.02
N GLN A 449 -14.20 2.39 14.26
CA GLN A 449 -15.43 3.05 14.71
C GLN A 449 -15.38 4.56 14.50
N SER A 450 -16.46 5.16 14.04
CA SER A 450 -16.54 6.60 13.77
C SER A 450 -16.27 7.48 14.99
N ASP A 451 -16.48 6.99 16.21
CA ASP A 451 -16.23 7.71 17.44
C ASP A 451 -14.75 7.92 17.76
N TYR A 452 -13.88 7.25 17.02
CA TYR A 452 -12.42 7.40 17.11
C TYR A 452 -11.79 8.02 15.85
N HIS A 453 -12.63 8.68 15.04
CA HIS A 453 -12.22 9.54 13.95
C HIS A 453 -12.64 10.99 14.24
N ASN A 454 -12.19 11.94 13.41
CA ASN A 454 -12.56 13.36 13.55
C ASN A 454 -13.98 13.58 13.01
N LEU A 455 -14.98 13.05 13.72
CA LEU A 455 -16.37 12.93 13.26
C LEU A 455 -17.38 13.34 14.34
N PRO A 456 -18.62 13.71 13.96
CA PRO A 456 -19.69 13.89 14.93
C PRO A 456 -20.29 12.55 15.36
N HIS A 457 -20.64 12.47 16.65
CA HIS A 457 -21.59 11.51 17.19
C HIS A 457 -22.95 12.19 17.27
N ILE A 458 -23.94 11.69 16.54
CA ILE A 458 -25.16 12.43 16.28
C ILE A 458 -26.35 11.74 16.93
N ASN A 459 -27.09 12.46 17.82
CA ASN A 459 -28.29 11.95 18.50
C ASN A 459 -28.08 10.60 19.23
N GLY A 460 -26.83 10.29 19.67
CA GLY A 460 -26.48 9.02 20.30
C GLY A 460 -26.12 7.91 19.33
N TYR A 461 -25.87 8.23 18.05
CA TYR A 461 -25.55 7.26 17.01
C TYR A 461 -24.21 7.55 16.34
N SER A 462 -23.46 6.48 16.11
CA SER A 462 -22.26 6.41 15.30
C SER A 462 -22.59 6.03 13.86
N GLN A 463 -21.64 6.19 12.93
CA GLN A 463 -21.79 5.70 11.55
C GLN A 463 -21.89 4.17 11.49
N LYS A 464 -22.49 3.66 10.42
CA LYS A 464 -22.58 2.23 10.13
C LYS A 464 -21.76 1.85 8.90
N ASP A 465 -21.34 0.61 8.89
CA ASP A 465 -20.65 0.00 7.75
C ASP A 465 -21.61 -0.33 6.60
N GLY A 466 -21.07 -0.36 5.41
CA GLY A 466 -21.77 -0.74 4.19
C GLY A 466 -21.87 0.38 3.16
N LYS A 467 -21.91 0.00 1.89
CA LYS A 467 -21.92 0.92 0.73
C LYS A 467 -23.12 1.89 0.68
N ALA A 468 -24.20 1.56 1.38
CA ALA A 468 -25.35 2.44 1.48
C ALA A 468 -25.06 3.67 2.36
N PHE A 469 -24.13 3.54 3.32
CA PHE A 469 -23.71 4.61 4.23
C PHE A 469 -22.60 5.44 3.59
N LYS A 470 -22.94 6.64 3.11
CA LYS A 470 -22.07 7.46 2.25
C LYS A 470 -22.29 8.94 2.41
N ALA A 471 -21.28 9.72 2.03
CA ALA A 471 -21.40 11.16 1.86
C ALA A 471 -21.96 11.54 0.48
N ARG A 472 -22.40 12.78 0.41
CA ARG A 472 -22.69 13.48 -0.84
C ARG A 472 -21.87 14.77 -0.91
N VAL A 473 -21.10 14.94 -1.98
CA VAL A 473 -20.39 16.20 -2.23
C VAL A 473 -21.41 17.29 -2.55
N VAL A 474 -21.41 18.36 -1.75
CA VAL A 474 -22.25 19.54 -1.96
C VAL A 474 -21.49 20.62 -2.72
N THR A 475 -20.26 20.88 -2.33
CA THR A 475 -19.39 21.87 -3.00
C THR A 475 -17.94 21.44 -2.88
N HIS A 476 -17.21 21.48 -4.01
CA HIS A 476 -15.76 21.43 -4.05
C HIS A 476 -15.23 22.69 -4.74
N LYS A 477 -14.23 23.35 -4.14
CA LYS A 477 -13.43 24.45 -4.69
C LYS A 477 -12.03 24.36 -4.09
N PRO A 478 -11.01 24.96 -4.70
CA PRO A 478 -9.67 25.00 -4.13
C PRO A 478 -9.68 25.41 -2.65
N GLY A 479 -9.12 24.54 -1.79
CA GLY A 479 -9.08 24.71 -0.33
C GLY A 479 -10.44 24.68 0.37
N LEU A 480 -11.50 24.19 -0.29
CA LEU A 480 -12.83 24.08 0.31
C LEU A 480 -13.57 22.85 -0.17
N LEU A 481 -14.01 22.03 0.78
CA LEU A 481 -14.93 20.93 0.53
C LEU A 481 -16.10 20.98 1.51
N THR A 482 -17.33 20.88 0.98
CA THR A 482 -18.56 20.70 1.76
C THR A 482 -19.16 19.34 1.42
N LEU A 483 -19.33 18.51 2.44
CA LEU A 483 -19.97 17.21 2.38
C LEU A 483 -21.27 17.20 3.18
N ASP A 484 -22.30 16.59 2.63
CA ASP A 484 -23.44 16.13 3.42
C ASP A 484 -23.13 14.69 3.89
N ILE A 485 -22.88 14.53 5.18
CA ILE A 485 -22.51 13.26 5.80
C ILE A 485 -23.68 12.55 6.49
N SER A 486 -24.89 13.10 6.41
CA SER A 486 -26.08 12.52 7.04
C SER A 486 -26.35 11.09 6.58
N GLY A 487 -26.06 10.79 5.32
CA GLY A 487 -26.22 9.46 4.74
C GLY A 487 -25.27 8.38 5.25
N ALA A 488 -24.26 8.74 6.07
CA ALA A 488 -23.34 7.79 6.70
C ALA A 488 -23.88 7.25 8.05
N TYR A 489 -24.95 7.83 8.56
CA TYR A 489 -25.57 7.46 9.84
C TYR A 489 -26.84 6.65 9.63
N PRO A 490 -27.25 5.83 10.64
CA PRO A 490 -28.51 5.09 10.58
C PRO A 490 -29.71 6.04 10.60
N ALA A 491 -30.84 5.58 10.06
CA ALA A 491 -32.09 6.37 10.03
C ALA A 491 -32.60 6.77 11.43
N GLU A 492 -32.27 5.97 12.43
CA GLU A 492 -32.60 6.20 13.85
C GLU A 492 -31.93 7.46 14.39
N ALA A 493 -30.84 7.95 13.81
CA ALA A 493 -30.20 9.22 14.17
C ALA A 493 -31.04 10.44 13.80
N GLN A 494 -32.14 10.27 13.06
CA GLN A 494 -33.14 11.30 12.74
C GLN A 494 -32.54 12.58 12.17
N ILE A 495 -31.62 12.47 11.23
CA ILE A 495 -30.91 13.58 10.59
C ILE A 495 -31.63 13.98 9.30
N LYS A 496 -31.92 15.28 9.12
CA LYS A 496 -32.39 15.82 7.83
C LYS A 496 -31.21 16.11 6.89
N HIS A 497 -30.20 16.76 7.42
CA HIS A 497 -28.91 16.98 6.77
C HIS A 497 -27.83 17.27 7.83
N TRP A 498 -26.58 16.97 7.51
CA TRP A 498 -25.42 17.39 8.28
C TRP A 498 -24.31 17.78 7.29
N LEU A 499 -24.17 19.10 7.10
CA LEU A 499 -23.21 19.68 6.15
C LEU A 499 -21.92 20.02 6.89
N ARG A 500 -20.89 19.26 6.63
CA ARG A 500 -19.53 19.55 7.08
C ARG A 500 -18.79 20.33 6.00
N THR A 501 -18.31 21.52 6.33
CA THR A 501 -17.44 22.32 5.47
C THR A 501 -16.06 22.43 6.08
N VAL A 502 -15.04 22.00 5.36
CA VAL A 502 -13.62 22.23 5.68
C VAL A 502 -13.09 23.27 4.72
N ARG A 503 -12.52 24.34 5.27
CA ARG A 503 -11.92 25.45 4.50
C ARG A 503 -10.51 25.74 4.98
N VAL A 504 -9.54 25.72 4.07
CA VAL A 504 -8.16 26.14 4.31
C VAL A 504 -8.01 27.61 3.94
N LYS A 505 -7.58 28.42 4.90
CA LYS A 505 -7.17 29.82 4.66
C LYS A 505 -5.64 29.86 4.70
N LYS A 506 -5.04 29.84 3.51
CA LYS A 506 -3.58 29.73 3.33
C LYS A 506 -2.79 30.65 4.26
N GLY A 507 -1.76 30.06 4.92
CA GLY A 507 -0.90 30.75 5.88
C GLY A 507 -1.59 31.26 7.15
N LYS A 508 -2.86 30.86 7.40
CA LYS A 508 -3.64 31.39 8.53
C LYS A 508 -4.26 30.31 9.40
N GLN A 509 -5.20 29.53 8.87
CA GLN A 509 -5.99 28.59 9.67
C GLN A 509 -6.77 27.60 8.84
N VAL A 510 -7.18 26.51 9.48
CA VAL A 510 -8.24 25.62 9.02
C VAL A 510 -9.55 25.96 9.74
N GLU A 511 -10.60 26.15 8.98
CA GLU A 511 -11.95 26.42 9.51
C GLU A 511 -12.85 25.22 9.20
N ILE A 512 -13.49 24.68 10.23
CA ILE A 512 -14.48 23.62 10.12
C ILE A 512 -15.84 24.20 10.55
N THR A 513 -16.86 23.99 9.71
CA THR A 513 -18.24 24.37 10.01
C THR A 513 -19.14 23.16 9.92
N GLU A 514 -19.93 22.93 10.95
CA GLU A 514 -21.00 21.93 11.01
C GLU A 514 -22.34 22.65 10.93
N ASP A 515 -23.05 22.52 9.82
CA ASP A 515 -24.38 23.08 9.62
C ASP A 515 -25.40 21.95 9.50
N PHE A 516 -26.30 21.81 10.45
CA PHE A 516 -27.18 20.66 10.51
C PHE A 516 -28.62 20.96 10.85
N ALA A 517 -29.50 20.04 10.44
CA ALA A 517 -30.86 19.96 10.88
C ALA A 517 -31.24 18.51 11.21
N LEU A 518 -31.88 18.33 12.37
CA LEU A 518 -32.44 17.07 12.85
C LEU A 518 -33.94 17.03 12.65
N GLN A 519 -34.52 15.84 12.62
CA GLN A 519 -35.97 15.62 12.66
C GLN A 519 -36.47 15.69 14.11
N SER A 520 -35.71 15.10 15.04
CA SER A 520 -35.96 15.13 16.47
C SER A 520 -34.63 15.15 17.23
N TYR A 521 -34.64 15.65 18.45
CA TYR A 521 -33.52 15.58 19.37
C TYR A 521 -33.71 14.38 20.31
N GLN A 522 -32.71 13.51 20.41
CA GLN A 522 -32.74 12.30 21.24
C GLN A 522 -31.60 12.28 22.27
N ALA A 523 -30.41 12.74 21.89
CA ALA A 523 -29.24 12.79 22.74
C ALA A 523 -28.31 13.94 22.33
N PRO A 524 -27.39 14.39 23.21
CA PRO A 524 -26.41 15.42 22.86
C PRO A 524 -25.56 15.05 21.66
N ASN A 525 -25.43 15.97 20.71
CA ASN A 525 -24.49 15.83 19.62
C ASN A 525 -23.06 16.15 20.10
N GLN A 526 -22.07 15.39 19.67
CA GLN A 526 -20.68 15.55 20.06
C GLN A 526 -19.80 15.59 18.82
N LEU A 527 -18.76 16.42 18.82
CA LEU A 527 -17.73 16.45 17.78
C LEU A 527 -16.46 15.84 18.36
N MET A 528 -16.00 14.73 17.76
CA MET A 528 -14.79 14.02 18.19
C MET A 528 -13.58 14.53 17.41
N LEU A 529 -12.46 14.71 18.10
CA LEU A 529 -11.17 15.04 17.50
C LEU A 529 -10.07 14.18 18.15
N ILE A 530 -9.23 13.57 17.32
CA ILE A 530 -8.17 12.66 17.75
C ILE A 530 -6.80 13.32 17.56
N THR A 531 -5.98 13.32 18.61
CA THR A 531 -4.67 13.99 18.60
C THR A 531 -3.62 13.22 19.40
N PRO A 532 -2.38 13.10 18.90
CA PRO A 532 -1.26 12.57 19.70
C PRO A 532 -0.65 13.62 20.66
N ILE A 533 -1.09 14.88 20.56
CA ILE A 533 -0.60 15.99 21.38
C ILE A 533 -1.52 16.16 22.58
N LYS A 534 -0.95 16.22 23.80
CA LYS A 534 -1.73 16.44 25.02
C LYS A 534 -2.48 17.78 24.94
N PRO A 535 -3.83 17.77 24.96
CA PRO A 535 -4.60 19.00 24.92
C PRO A 535 -4.62 19.70 26.29
N GLU A 536 -4.58 21.04 26.28
CA GLU A 536 -4.66 21.87 27.50
C GLU A 536 -5.84 22.83 27.41
N LEU A 537 -6.72 22.76 28.42
CA LEU A 537 -7.88 23.64 28.58
C LEU A 537 -7.46 24.89 29.38
N ASN A 538 -7.00 25.94 28.70
CA ASN A 538 -6.45 27.11 29.39
C ASN A 538 -7.45 28.27 29.55
N LYS A 539 -8.25 28.55 28.53
CA LYS A 539 -9.23 29.64 28.48
C LYS A 539 -10.53 29.18 27.83
N ALA A 540 -11.63 29.78 28.23
CA ALA A 540 -12.91 29.54 27.57
C ALA A 540 -12.81 29.83 26.07
N GLY A 541 -13.24 28.87 25.23
CA GLY A 541 -13.17 28.96 23.77
C GLY A 541 -11.85 28.59 23.12
N THR A 542 -10.85 28.11 23.89
CA THR A 542 -9.54 27.69 23.34
C THR A 542 -9.02 26.41 23.98
N ILE A 543 -8.42 25.54 23.17
CA ILE A 543 -7.65 24.36 23.58
C ILE A 543 -6.26 24.49 22.96
N THR A 544 -5.23 24.46 23.78
CA THR A 544 -3.82 24.48 23.32
C THR A 544 -3.35 23.06 22.99
N LEU A 545 -2.67 22.91 21.87
CA LEU A 545 -2.16 21.66 21.33
C LEU A 545 -0.69 21.91 20.87
N GLY A 546 0.25 21.86 21.81
CA GLY A 546 1.63 22.29 21.58
C GLY A 546 1.68 23.76 21.15
N ASN A 547 2.18 24.04 19.95
CA ASN A 547 2.25 25.40 19.39
C ASN A 547 0.97 25.84 18.66
N HIS A 548 -0.05 25.00 18.62
CA HIS A 548 -1.30 25.24 17.89
C HIS A 548 -2.47 25.47 18.84
N THR A 549 -3.52 26.10 18.35
CA THR A 549 -4.71 26.39 19.13
C THR A 549 -5.97 26.00 18.37
N LEU A 550 -6.81 25.21 19.00
CA LEU A 550 -8.19 24.97 18.58
C LEU A 550 -9.09 26.05 19.24
N CYS A 551 -9.68 26.91 18.42
CA CYS A 551 -10.62 27.94 18.85
C CYS A 551 -12.06 27.52 18.57
N TYR A 552 -12.96 27.68 19.52
CA TYR A 552 -14.38 27.31 19.42
C TYR A 552 -15.26 28.30 20.19
N ASP A 553 -16.55 28.34 19.90
CA ASP A 553 -17.50 29.12 20.68
C ASP A 553 -17.90 28.37 21.96
N PHE A 554 -17.42 28.84 23.12
CA PHE A 554 -17.72 28.24 24.42
C PHE A 554 -19.19 28.34 24.84
N ASN A 555 -19.99 29.22 24.21
CA ASN A 555 -21.45 29.27 24.43
C ASN A 555 -22.15 28.12 23.69
N GLN A 556 -21.55 27.57 22.65
CA GLN A 556 -22.12 26.48 21.86
C GLN A 556 -21.54 25.12 22.22
N LEU A 557 -20.28 25.04 22.63
CA LEU A 557 -19.53 23.80 22.83
C LEU A 557 -18.92 23.69 24.23
N THR A 558 -18.99 22.49 24.80
CA THR A 558 -18.29 22.11 26.04
C THR A 558 -17.28 21.01 25.72
N PRO A 559 -15.97 21.26 25.85
CA PRO A 559 -14.95 20.26 25.64
C PRO A 559 -14.76 19.34 26.84
N GLU A 560 -14.45 18.07 26.57
CA GLU A 560 -13.95 17.06 27.49
C GLU A 560 -12.73 16.42 26.85
N ILE A 561 -11.66 16.18 27.61
CA ILE A 561 -10.45 15.51 27.15
C ILE A 561 -10.44 14.11 27.75
N GLU A 562 -10.34 13.11 26.88
CA GLU A 562 -10.21 11.71 27.24
C GLU A 562 -8.82 11.22 26.84
N ASP A 563 -8.12 10.58 27.76
CA ASP A 563 -6.87 9.87 27.49
C ASP A 563 -7.21 8.45 26.99
N ILE A 564 -6.99 8.22 25.70
CA ILE A 564 -7.23 6.93 25.04
C ILE A 564 -5.93 6.13 24.81
N THR A 565 -4.83 6.55 25.44
CA THR A 565 -3.53 5.84 25.41
C THR A 565 -3.62 4.35 25.72
N PRO A 566 -4.47 3.88 26.68
CA PRO A 566 -4.59 2.45 26.98
C PRO A 566 -5.11 1.58 25.82
N LEU A 567 -5.65 2.20 24.76
CA LEU A 567 -6.12 1.48 23.56
C LEU A 567 -5.02 1.21 22.53
N LEU A 568 -3.84 1.84 22.68
CA LEU A 568 -2.74 1.72 21.73
C LEU A 568 -2.08 0.34 21.81
N ASP A 569 -2.05 -0.38 20.69
CA ASP A 569 -1.18 -1.53 20.49
C ASP A 569 0.24 -1.09 20.05
N ALA A 570 1.15 -2.05 19.88
CA ALA A 570 2.54 -1.77 19.52
C ALA A 570 2.69 -1.07 18.16
N VAL A 571 1.82 -1.38 17.19
CA VAL A 571 1.81 -0.76 15.86
C VAL A 571 1.41 0.71 15.96
N LEU A 572 0.34 0.99 16.69
CA LEU A 572 -0.16 2.35 16.88
C LEU A 572 0.80 3.21 17.74
N GLN A 573 1.46 2.61 18.75
CA GLN A 573 2.51 3.28 19.52
C GLN A 573 3.71 3.66 18.65
N GLN A 574 4.13 2.78 17.75
CA GLN A 574 5.19 3.08 16.79
C GLN A 574 4.80 4.23 15.84
N MET A 575 3.52 4.35 15.51
CA MET A 575 2.99 5.35 14.59
C MET A 575 2.80 6.72 15.26
N TRP A 576 2.19 6.76 16.42
CA TRP A 576 1.72 8.00 17.06
C TRP A 576 2.48 8.36 18.34
N GLY A 577 3.38 7.50 18.82
CA GLY A 577 4.10 7.69 20.08
C GLY A 577 3.34 7.07 21.26
N SER A 578 3.74 7.50 22.48
CA SER A 578 3.30 6.90 23.74
C SER A 578 1.93 7.38 24.23
N HIS A 579 1.33 8.36 23.59
CA HIS A 579 0.08 8.97 24.06
C HIS A 579 -0.87 9.27 22.91
N LEU A 580 -2.17 9.11 23.21
CA LEU A 580 -3.23 9.47 22.29
C LEU A 580 -4.44 10.00 23.07
N TYR A 581 -5.03 11.09 22.58
CA TYR A 581 -6.14 11.78 23.22
C TYR A 581 -7.31 11.94 22.27
N ARG A 582 -8.53 11.89 22.85
CA ARG A 582 -9.76 12.23 22.18
C ARG A 582 -10.36 13.47 22.84
N ILE A 583 -10.61 14.51 22.06
CA ILE A 583 -11.33 15.70 22.51
C ILE A 583 -12.80 15.51 22.09
N LYS A 584 -13.71 15.52 23.06
CA LYS A 584 -15.15 15.45 22.85
C LYS A 584 -15.74 16.84 23.05
N MET A 585 -16.24 17.49 22.00
CA MET A 585 -16.89 18.79 22.10
C MET A 585 -18.40 18.59 22.04
N THR A 586 -19.04 18.60 23.20
CA THR A 586 -20.51 18.41 23.33
C THR A 586 -21.25 19.71 23.03
N LEU A 587 -22.25 19.66 22.14
CA LEU A 587 -23.14 20.78 21.86
C LEU A 587 -24.05 21.05 23.06
N ARG A 588 -24.08 22.31 23.51
CA ARG A 588 -24.88 22.75 24.67
C ARG A 588 -26.38 22.85 24.38
N SER A 589 -26.73 23.08 23.11
CA SER A 589 -28.12 23.29 22.70
C SER A 589 -28.76 22.01 22.14
N SER A 590 -30.03 21.79 22.45
CA SER A 590 -30.91 20.77 21.86
C SER A 590 -31.67 21.28 20.62
N ASN A 591 -31.28 22.42 20.06
CA ASN A 591 -31.93 22.98 18.88
C ASN A 591 -31.84 22.02 17.69
N LEU A 592 -32.96 21.83 17.00
CA LEU A 592 -33.03 20.94 15.83
C LEU A 592 -32.26 21.48 14.61
N LYS A 593 -31.99 22.78 14.57
CA LYS A 593 -31.21 23.42 13.52
C LYS A 593 -30.13 24.30 14.14
N GLN A 594 -28.89 24.09 13.74
CA GLN A 594 -27.75 24.81 14.31
C GLN A 594 -26.57 24.86 13.32
N SER A 595 -25.75 25.91 13.46
CA SER A 595 -24.47 26.04 12.80
C SER A 595 -23.39 26.26 13.85
N VAL A 596 -22.34 25.39 13.83
CA VAL A 596 -21.24 25.43 14.78
C VAL A 596 -19.94 25.56 14.00
N ARG A 597 -19.06 26.43 14.47
CA ARG A 597 -17.75 26.66 13.84
C ARG A 597 -16.62 26.53 14.85
N TYR A 598 -15.55 25.90 14.40
CA TYR A 598 -14.27 25.87 15.12
C TYR A 598 -13.10 26.05 14.16
N THR A 599 -11.98 26.55 14.65
CA THR A 599 -10.82 26.88 13.84
C THR A 599 -9.54 26.39 14.48
N ILE A 600 -8.60 25.96 13.65
CA ILE A 600 -7.27 25.47 14.02
C ILE A 600 -6.26 26.50 13.50
N ARG A 601 -5.42 27.02 14.43
CA ARG A 601 -4.39 28.04 14.15
C ARG A 601 -3.03 27.61 14.61
#